data_12a2420cc02600e630d7eee3c0605c38
#
_entry.id   12a2420cc02600e630d7eee3c0605c38
#
_cell.length_a   1.000
_cell.length_b   1.000
_cell.length_c   1.000
_cell.angle_alpha   90.00
_cell.angle_beta   90.00
_cell.angle_gamma   90.00
#
_symmetry.space_group_name_H-M   'P 1'
#
loop_
_entity.id
_entity.type
_entity.pdbx_description
1 polymer ?
#
loop_
_entity_poly.entity_id
_entity_poly.type
_entity_poly.pdbx_seq_one_letter_code
_entity_poly.pdbx_strand_id
1 'polypeptide(L)'
;MKKTIVVLLFMASLGLFSVLVAGEVYVSPHGSDRNAGTKEAPYLTLNRAIKQAREWRRLNRPEAAGGICICLEDGVYAQSAPLFIRPEDSGTPDSPTLIRAVENAHPVISGGVAVTGWKKGCDDPRITKELRSKIWVAKAPSFGRSNLIIC
;
A
#
# COMPACT_ATOMS: atom_id res chain seq x y z
N MET A 1 -13.66 -58.80 5.19
CA MET A 1 -14.31 -57.74 4.38
C MET A 1 -14.85 -56.58 5.19
N LYS A 2 -15.50 -56.73 6.36
CA LYS A 2 -16.05 -55.62 7.18
C LYS A 2 -14.97 -54.70 7.76
N LYS A 3 -13.79 -55.19 8.15
CA LYS A 3 -12.69 -54.37 8.72
C LYS A 3 -11.99 -53.48 7.68
N THR A 4 -11.91 -53.89 6.43
CA THR A 4 -11.29 -53.13 5.35
C THR A 4 -12.14 -51.91 4.93
N ILE A 5 -13.46 -52.02 5.00
CA ILE A 5 -14.40 -50.95 4.67
C ILE A 5 -14.34 -49.83 5.75
N VAL A 6 -14.18 -50.21 7.03
CA VAL A 6 -14.06 -49.22 8.13
C VAL A 6 -12.79 -48.39 8.03
N VAL A 7 -11.66 -49.01 7.65
CA VAL A 7 -10.39 -48.31 7.44
C VAL A 7 -10.45 -47.35 6.24
N LEU A 8 -11.10 -47.75 5.15
CA LEU A 8 -11.32 -46.87 3.99
C LEU A 8 -12.23 -45.68 4.30
N LEU A 9 -13.27 -45.87 5.12
CA LEU A 9 -14.14 -44.77 5.58
C LEU A 9 -13.41 -43.81 6.52
N PHE A 10 -12.49 -44.30 7.36
CA PHE A 10 -11.70 -43.44 8.26
C PHE A 10 -10.62 -42.62 7.52
N MET A 11 -10.04 -43.14 6.45
CA MET A 11 -9.11 -42.41 5.58
C MET A 11 -9.80 -41.33 4.72
N ALA A 12 -11.09 -41.54 4.38
CA ALA A 12 -11.85 -40.54 3.62
C ALA A 12 -12.27 -39.32 4.47
N SER A 13 -12.25 -39.41 5.80
CA SER A 13 -12.60 -38.32 6.70
C SER A 13 -11.42 -37.36 7.04
N LEU A 14 -10.18 -37.73 6.63
CA LEU A 14 -8.98 -36.92 6.90
C LEU A 14 -8.69 -35.85 5.84
N GLY A 15 -9.56 -35.67 4.86
CA GLY A 15 -9.21 -35.01 3.59
C GLY A 15 -9.78 -33.63 3.30
N LEU A 16 -10.30 -32.84 4.24
CA LEU A 16 -10.82 -31.49 3.90
C LEU A 16 -10.67 -30.48 5.03
N PHE A 17 -9.48 -30.37 5.61
CA PHE A 17 -9.12 -29.12 6.25
C PHE A 17 -8.59 -28.18 5.17
N SER A 18 -9.48 -27.45 4.51
CA SER A 18 -9.09 -26.30 3.71
C SER A 18 -8.55 -25.25 4.68
N VAL A 19 -7.23 -25.14 4.78
CA VAL A 19 -6.61 -24.00 5.47
C VAL A 19 -7.01 -22.76 4.67
N LEU A 20 -7.91 -21.95 5.23
CA LEU A 20 -8.23 -20.65 4.67
C LEU A 20 -7.00 -19.74 4.87
N VAL A 21 -6.22 -19.59 3.82
CA VAL A 21 -5.07 -18.67 3.80
C VAL A 21 -5.56 -17.31 3.30
N ALA A 22 -5.17 -16.25 4.01
CA ALA A 22 -5.44 -14.89 3.54
C ALA A 22 -4.73 -14.64 2.22
N GLY A 23 -5.40 -14.01 1.27
CA GLY A 23 -4.78 -13.55 0.04
C GLY A 23 -3.86 -12.37 0.31
N GLU A 24 -2.69 -12.37 -0.28
CA GLU A 24 -1.70 -11.31 -0.12
C GLU A 24 -1.61 -10.43 -1.36
N VAL A 25 -1.56 -9.12 -1.14
CA VAL A 25 -1.33 -8.10 -2.17
C VAL A 25 -0.14 -7.26 -1.74
N TYR A 26 0.89 -7.24 -2.57
CA TYR A 26 2.13 -6.53 -2.27
C TYR A 26 2.16 -5.15 -2.92
N VAL A 27 2.68 -4.17 -2.17
CA VAL A 27 2.85 -2.78 -2.61
C VAL A 27 4.28 -2.33 -2.30
N SER A 28 4.92 -1.70 -3.28
CA SER A 28 6.29 -1.21 -3.18
C SER A 28 6.41 0.16 -3.86
N PRO A 29 7.18 1.13 -3.30
CA PRO A 29 7.49 2.38 -4.00
C PRO A 29 8.21 2.19 -5.33
N HIS A 30 8.80 1.00 -5.55
CA HIS A 30 9.48 0.62 -6.79
C HIS A 30 8.61 -0.27 -7.70
N GLY A 31 7.36 -0.51 -7.32
CA GLY A 31 6.41 -1.33 -8.07
C GLY A 31 5.78 -0.61 -9.26
N SER A 32 4.74 -1.22 -9.81
CA SER A 32 3.93 -0.63 -10.88
C SER A 32 2.47 -1.05 -10.73
N ASP A 33 1.54 -0.13 -10.93
CA ASP A 33 0.10 -0.45 -10.88
C ASP A 33 -0.36 -1.34 -12.06
N ARG A 34 0.53 -1.62 -13.01
CA ARG A 34 0.32 -2.60 -14.09
C ARG A 34 0.74 -4.02 -13.71
N ASN A 35 1.46 -4.17 -12.62
CA ASN A 35 1.90 -5.47 -12.11
C ASN A 35 0.72 -6.30 -11.60
N ALA A 36 1.02 -7.54 -11.19
CA ALA A 36 0.01 -8.46 -10.65
C ALA A 36 -0.29 -8.27 -9.15
N GLY A 37 0.52 -7.51 -8.42
CA GLY A 37 0.40 -7.33 -6.98
C GLY A 37 0.95 -8.49 -6.16
N THR A 38 1.80 -9.34 -6.76
CA THR A 38 2.53 -10.40 -6.07
C THR A 38 3.81 -9.82 -5.44
N LYS A 39 4.49 -10.63 -4.64
CA LYS A 39 5.76 -10.26 -4.02
C LYS A 39 6.85 -9.94 -5.05
N GLU A 40 6.88 -10.68 -6.17
CA GLU A 40 7.85 -10.50 -7.25
C GLU A 40 7.47 -9.34 -8.19
N ALA A 41 6.18 -8.98 -8.22
CA ALA A 41 5.62 -7.94 -9.08
C ALA A 41 4.61 -7.08 -8.30
N PRO A 42 5.07 -6.27 -7.30
CA PRO A 42 4.20 -5.49 -6.43
C PRO A 42 3.53 -4.32 -7.17
N TYR A 43 2.40 -3.87 -6.66
CA TYR A 43 1.80 -2.61 -7.08
C TYR A 43 2.62 -1.40 -6.61
N LEU A 44 2.46 -0.28 -7.28
CA LEU A 44 3.07 0.99 -6.88
C LEU A 44 2.25 1.69 -5.78
N THR A 45 0.91 1.64 -5.88
CA THR A 45 0.03 2.46 -5.04
C THR A 45 -0.88 1.63 -4.14
N LEU A 46 -1.12 2.15 -2.91
CA LEU A 46 -2.12 1.58 -2.00
C LEU A 46 -3.51 1.59 -2.64
N ASN A 47 -3.84 2.63 -3.40
CA ASN A 47 -5.12 2.73 -4.09
C ASN A 47 -5.35 1.54 -5.03
N ARG A 48 -4.30 1.11 -5.75
CA ARG A 48 -4.40 -0.05 -6.64
C ARG A 48 -4.59 -1.35 -5.84
N ALA A 49 -3.86 -1.50 -4.73
CA ALA A 49 -3.99 -2.67 -3.86
C ALA A 49 -5.39 -2.78 -3.23
N ILE A 50 -5.94 -1.67 -2.72
CA ILE A 50 -7.31 -1.63 -2.16
C ILE A 50 -8.34 -1.97 -3.23
N LYS A 51 -8.19 -1.45 -4.45
CA LYS A 51 -9.06 -1.82 -5.57
C LYS A 51 -9.00 -3.33 -5.88
N GLN A 52 -7.82 -3.92 -5.83
CA GLN A 52 -7.66 -5.36 -6.04
C GLN A 52 -8.34 -6.17 -4.93
N ALA A 53 -8.15 -5.79 -3.67
CA ALA A 53 -8.81 -6.42 -2.53
C ALA A 53 -10.34 -6.35 -2.65
N ARG A 54 -10.86 -5.19 -3.00
CA ARG A 54 -12.30 -4.98 -3.25
C ARG A 54 -12.81 -5.85 -4.40
N GLU A 55 -12.06 -5.96 -5.47
CA GLU A 55 -12.40 -6.81 -6.62
C GLU A 55 -12.48 -8.29 -6.23
N TRP A 56 -11.51 -8.79 -5.45
CA TRP A 56 -11.54 -10.15 -4.95
C TRP A 56 -12.79 -10.43 -4.11
N ARG A 57 -13.18 -9.50 -3.22
CA ARG A 57 -14.41 -9.62 -2.41
C ARG A 57 -15.66 -9.59 -3.29
N ARG A 58 -15.74 -8.61 -4.19
CA ARG A 58 -16.91 -8.44 -5.09
C ARG A 58 -17.16 -9.67 -5.96
N LEU A 59 -16.10 -10.36 -6.39
CA LEU A 59 -16.17 -11.55 -7.23
C LEU A 59 -16.15 -12.86 -6.44
N ASN A 60 -16.22 -12.81 -5.09
CA ASN A 60 -16.10 -13.98 -4.21
C ASN A 60 -14.89 -14.85 -4.56
N ARG A 61 -13.76 -14.23 -4.81
CA ARG A 61 -12.53 -14.95 -5.17
C ARG A 61 -12.00 -15.76 -3.99
N PRO A 62 -11.41 -16.94 -4.22
CA PRO A 62 -10.82 -17.77 -3.17
C PRO A 62 -9.77 -17.02 -2.34
N GLU A 63 -9.05 -16.09 -2.96
CA GLU A 63 -8.04 -15.25 -2.31
C GLU A 63 -8.62 -14.38 -1.18
N ALA A 64 -9.92 -14.09 -1.21
CA ALA A 64 -10.59 -13.34 -0.14
C ALA A 64 -11.19 -14.21 0.96
N ALA A 65 -11.19 -15.54 0.83
CA ALA A 65 -11.91 -16.41 1.75
C ALA A 65 -11.36 -16.39 3.18
N GLY A 66 -10.03 -16.35 3.36
CA GLY A 66 -9.36 -16.28 4.67
C GLY A 66 -8.97 -14.86 5.10
N GLY A 67 -9.47 -13.84 4.41
CA GLY A 67 -9.07 -12.45 4.58
C GLY A 67 -8.16 -11.96 3.47
N ILE A 68 -7.81 -10.68 3.51
CA ILE A 68 -6.88 -10.08 2.55
C ILE A 68 -5.83 -9.29 3.32
N CYS A 69 -4.55 -9.53 3.01
CA CYS A 69 -3.44 -8.78 3.57
C CYS A 69 -2.80 -7.91 2.48
N ILE A 70 -2.83 -6.59 2.67
CA ILE A 70 -2.08 -5.64 1.85
C ILE A 70 -0.74 -5.42 2.53
N CYS A 71 0.32 -5.96 1.94
CA CYS A 71 1.67 -5.99 2.48
C CYS A 71 2.49 -4.85 1.88
N LEU A 72 2.93 -3.92 2.73
CA LEU A 72 3.73 -2.76 2.32
C LEU A 72 5.22 -3.07 2.49
N GLU A 73 5.99 -2.94 1.42
CA GLU A 73 7.43 -2.96 1.47
C GLU A 73 7.99 -1.66 2.07
N ASP A 74 9.28 -1.66 2.36
CA ASP A 74 9.96 -0.48 2.91
C ASP A 74 9.93 0.70 1.94
N GLY A 75 9.85 1.92 2.50
CA GLY A 75 9.96 3.16 1.76
C GLY A 75 8.80 4.14 1.96
N VAL A 76 8.80 5.21 1.17
CA VAL A 76 7.84 6.32 1.31
C VAL A 76 6.78 6.23 0.22
N TYR A 77 5.52 6.14 0.65
CA TYR A 77 4.33 6.12 -0.19
C TYR A 77 3.69 7.50 -0.22
N ALA A 78 4.10 8.33 -1.17
CA ALA A 78 3.53 9.67 -1.33
C ALA A 78 2.11 9.60 -1.89
N GLN A 79 1.15 10.16 -1.15
CA GLN A 79 -0.25 10.21 -1.53
C GLN A 79 -0.58 11.59 -2.09
N SER A 80 -0.79 11.70 -3.40
CA SER A 80 -1.25 12.94 -4.06
C SER A 80 -2.75 13.20 -3.91
N ALA A 81 -3.50 12.20 -3.46
CA ALA A 81 -4.93 12.26 -3.22
C ALA A 81 -5.30 11.46 -1.95
N PRO A 82 -6.42 11.75 -1.30
CA PRO A 82 -6.88 11.00 -0.15
C PRO A 82 -7.05 9.50 -0.46
N LEU A 83 -6.65 8.66 0.49
CA LEU A 83 -6.90 7.24 0.45
C LEU A 83 -8.31 6.98 1.01
N PHE A 84 -9.22 6.51 0.17
CA PHE A 84 -10.59 6.21 0.60
C PHE A 84 -10.73 4.71 0.92
N ILE A 85 -10.95 4.43 2.20
CA ILE A 85 -11.34 3.10 2.69
C ILE A 85 -12.85 3.13 2.89
N ARG A 86 -13.55 2.24 2.24
CA ARG A 86 -15.02 2.14 2.24
C ARG A 86 -15.47 0.97 3.12
N PRO A 87 -16.75 0.92 3.55
CA PRO A 87 -17.25 -0.20 4.35
C PRO A 87 -17.01 -1.56 3.70
N GLU A 88 -17.15 -1.66 2.37
CA GLU A 88 -16.88 -2.89 1.62
C GLU A 88 -15.40 -3.34 1.62
N ASP A 89 -14.48 -2.47 2.01
CA ASP A 89 -13.06 -2.79 2.08
C ASP A 89 -12.68 -3.48 3.40
N SER A 90 -13.49 -3.31 4.45
CA SER A 90 -13.17 -3.80 5.81
C SER A 90 -13.16 -5.33 5.93
N GLY A 91 -14.03 -6.01 5.18
CA GLY A 91 -14.24 -7.45 5.29
C GLY A 91 -15.17 -7.84 6.43
N THR A 92 -15.02 -9.06 6.91
CA THR A 92 -15.78 -9.65 8.01
C THR A 92 -14.84 -10.10 9.13
N PRO A 93 -15.33 -10.44 10.34
CA PRO A 93 -14.48 -11.02 11.37
C PRO A 93 -13.69 -12.26 10.92
N ASP A 94 -14.30 -13.12 10.10
CA ASP A 94 -13.68 -14.35 9.57
C ASP A 94 -12.81 -14.11 8.33
N SER A 95 -12.96 -12.96 7.69
CA SER A 95 -12.24 -12.56 6.48
C SER A 95 -11.91 -11.05 6.51
N PRO A 96 -11.03 -10.60 7.42
CA PRO A 96 -10.68 -9.19 7.55
C PRO A 96 -9.80 -8.69 6.39
N THR A 97 -9.77 -7.38 6.19
CA THR A 97 -8.74 -6.73 5.38
C THR A 97 -7.71 -6.09 6.30
N LEU A 98 -6.45 -6.49 6.16
CA LEU A 98 -5.33 -5.98 6.93
C LEU A 98 -4.39 -5.18 6.01
N ILE A 99 -3.93 -4.03 6.47
CA ILE A 99 -2.84 -3.27 5.83
C ILE A 99 -1.69 -3.28 6.82
N ARG A 100 -0.57 -3.89 6.44
CA ARG A 100 0.60 -4.04 7.33
C ARG A 100 1.92 -3.90 6.57
N ALA A 101 2.97 -3.59 7.29
CA ALA A 101 4.33 -3.71 6.77
C ALA A 101 4.70 -5.18 6.56
N VAL A 102 5.55 -5.48 5.57
CA VAL A 102 6.26 -6.75 5.53
C VAL A 102 7.24 -6.82 6.70
N GLU A 103 7.68 -8.02 7.03
CA GLU A 103 8.63 -8.22 8.13
C GLU A 103 9.89 -7.36 7.95
N ASN A 104 10.29 -6.66 9.02
CA ASN A 104 11.44 -5.73 9.07
C ASN A 104 11.33 -4.50 8.15
N ALA A 105 10.17 -4.20 7.55
CA ALA A 105 9.95 -3.00 6.76
C ALA A 105 9.35 -1.87 7.62
N HIS A 106 9.68 -0.62 7.24
CA HIS A 106 9.19 0.60 7.88
C HIS A 106 8.54 1.53 6.85
N PRO A 107 7.38 1.13 6.26
CA PRO A 107 6.71 1.96 5.27
C PRO A 107 6.19 3.26 5.89
N VAL A 108 6.38 4.36 5.19
CA VAL A 108 5.87 5.68 5.57
C VAL A 108 4.82 6.12 4.56
N ILE A 109 3.58 6.28 4.98
CA ILE A 109 2.51 6.86 4.16
C ILE A 109 2.50 8.37 4.42
N SER A 110 2.72 9.18 3.38
CA SER A 110 2.84 10.62 3.50
C SER A 110 1.95 11.35 2.49
N GLY A 111 1.19 12.34 2.97
CA GLY A 111 0.49 13.30 2.11
C GLY A 111 1.36 14.49 1.70
N GLY A 112 2.61 14.52 2.15
CA GLY A 112 3.57 15.58 1.80
C GLY A 112 4.24 15.34 0.46
N VAL A 113 4.75 16.42 -0.12
CA VAL A 113 5.59 16.38 -1.31
C VAL A 113 7.00 16.81 -0.93
N ALA A 114 7.99 16.05 -1.35
CA ALA A 114 9.39 16.39 -1.11
C ALA A 114 9.75 17.67 -1.87
N VAL A 115 10.23 18.67 -1.15
CA VAL A 115 10.81 19.89 -1.75
C VAL A 115 12.29 19.62 -2.01
N THR A 116 12.66 19.64 -3.27
CA THR A 116 14.04 19.38 -3.73
C THR A 116 14.59 20.57 -4.50
N GLY A 117 15.86 20.49 -4.91
CA GLY A 117 16.48 21.55 -5.70
C GLY A 117 16.80 22.82 -4.89
N TRP A 118 17.07 22.68 -3.60
CA TRP A 118 17.48 23.77 -2.73
C TRP A 118 18.75 24.43 -3.23
N LYS A 119 18.72 25.75 -3.34
CA LYS A 119 19.88 26.60 -3.73
C LYS A 119 20.13 27.63 -2.65
N LYS A 120 21.40 27.88 -2.34
CA LYS A 120 21.80 28.94 -1.43
C LYS A 120 21.73 30.27 -2.14
N GLY A 121 21.15 31.25 -1.48
CA GLY A 121 20.97 32.62 -2.02
C GLY A 121 19.66 32.80 -2.77
N CYS A 122 19.17 34.02 -2.80
CA CYS A 122 18.00 34.42 -3.57
C CYS A 122 18.12 35.86 -4.05
N ASP A 123 17.52 36.14 -5.23
CA ASP A 123 17.51 37.51 -5.81
C ASP A 123 16.20 38.25 -5.58
N ASP A 124 15.39 37.82 -4.58
CA ASP A 124 14.12 38.45 -4.27
C ASP A 124 14.37 39.85 -3.66
N PRO A 125 13.88 40.95 -4.29
CA PRO A 125 14.10 42.32 -3.82
C PRO A 125 13.44 42.62 -2.47
N ARG A 126 12.48 41.82 -2.01
CA ARG A 126 11.81 41.93 -0.72
C ARG A 126 12.71 41.49 0.44
N ILE A 127 13.80 40.76 0.14
CA ILE A 127 14.76 40.27 1.15
C ILE A 127 15.96 41.22 1.20
N THR A 128 16.39 41.60 2.40
CA THR A 128 17.56 42.48 2.58
C THR A 128 18.83 41.84 2.03
N LYS A 129 19.75 42.64 1.52
CA LYS A 129 20.98 42.14 0.86
C LYS A 129 21.81 41.26 1.77
N GLU A 130 21.86 41.54 3.06
CA GLU A 130 22.63 40.80 4.07
C GLU A 130 22.09 39.38 4.27
N LEU A 131 20.80 39.18 4.05
CA LEU A 131 20.13 37.88 4.21
C LEU A 131 20.13 37.05 2.93
N ARG A 132 20.17 37.68 1.75
CA ARG A 132 20.09 37.00 0.46
C ARG A 132 21.10 35.85 0.29
N SER A 133 22.32 36.03 0.79
CA SER A 133 23.37 35.00 0.72
C SER A 133 23.28 33.92 1.80
N LYS A 134 22.44 34.11 2.83
CA LYS A 134 22.34 33.23 4.01
C LYS A 134 21.16 32.26 3.93
N ILE A 135 20.17 32.56 3.11
CA ILE A 135 18.94 31.75 2.98
C ILE A 135 19.07 30.69 1.92
N TRP A 136 18.25 29.64 2.04
CA TRP A 136 18.09 28.60 1.04
C TRP A 136 16.72 28.75 0.39
N VAL A 137 16.67 28.61 -0.93
CA VAL A 137 15.43 28.70 -1.71
C VAL A 137 15.23 27.44 -2.54
N ALA A 138 14.00 26.99 -2.65
CA ALA A 138 13.59 25.94 -3.56
C ALA A 138 12.27 26.31 -4.22
N LYS A 139 12.05 25.81 -5.43
CA LYS A 139 10.76 25.96 -6.08
C LYS A 139 9.75 25.06 -5.36
N ALA A 140 8.67 25.66 -4.83
CA ALA A 140 7.59 24.87 -4.26
C ALA A 140 6.93 24.03 -5.36
N PRO A 141 6.57 22.78 -5.05
CA PRO A 141 5.73 21.98 -5.94
C PRO A 141 4.41 22.71 -6.19
N SER A 142 3.88 22.61 -7.41
CA SER A 142 2.62 23.26 -7.76
C SER A 142 1.44 22.55 -7.07
N PHE A 143 0.99 23.07 -5.96
CA PHE A 143 -0.30 22.75 -5.37
C PHE A 143 -1.33 23.74 -5.93
N GLY A 144 -1.93 23.43 -7.03
CA GLY A 144 -3.16 24.02 -7.59
C GLY A 144 -3.36 25.53 -7.60
N ARG A 145 -2.76 26.40 -6.81
CA ARG A 145 -2.94 27.87 -6.83
C ARG A 145 -1.90 28.73 -6.11
N SER A 146 -0.88 28.20 -5.53
CA SER A 146 0.10 29.05 -4.84
C SER A 146 1.52 28.59 -5.11
N ASN A 147 2.30 29.50 -5.71
CA ASN A 147 3.75 29.42 -5.68
C ASN A 147 4.20 29.90 -4.30
N LEU A 148 4.26 29.01 -3.33
CA LEU A 148 4.83 29.34 -2.03
C LEU A 148 6.34 29.19 -2.14
N ILE A 149 7.08 30.25 -1.86
CA ILE A 149 8.53 30.22 -1.65
C ILE A 149 8.73 30.03 -0.16
N ILE A 150 9.32 28.93 0.25
CA ILE A 150 9.70 28.69 1.64
C ILE A 150 11.16 29.13 1.78
N CYS A 151 11.41 30.05 2.65
CA CYS A 151 12.74 30.51 3.04
C CYS A 151 13.17 29.81 4.31
#